data_b787630e56313f0ab8632d1babbf9254
#
_entry.id   b787630e56313f0ab8632d1babbf9254
#
_cell.length_a   1.000
_cell.length_b   1.000
_cell.length_c   1.000
_cell.angle_alpha   90.00
_cell.angle_beta   90.00
_cell.angle_gamma   90.00
#
_symmetry.space_group_name_H-M   'P 1'
#
loop_
_entity.id
_entity.type
_entity.pdbx_description
1 polymer ?
#
loop_
_entity_poly.entity_id
_entity_poly.type
_entity_poly.pdbx_seq_one_letter_code
_entity_poly.pdbx_strand_id
1 'polypeptide(L)'
;MKLIRFGEVRQERPGVLMKDGSRIDVSGFGSDYDEAFFGSGGLAKLCTWLEANAASAPRIAPSVRLGSPICRPSKIVCIGLNFRDHAAESKMELPKEPVIFFKSTTSLAGPNDVLVIPRNAKKVDWEVELAVVIGKRALYVSQERALDFVAGYVLHNDYSERSFQLERGGQWVKGKSADTFAPLGPFLATPDEIRNVSGLAMWLKVNGATRQNSSTANMIFDVATLVSHVSEFMTLLPGDVISTGTPAGVGLGMNPPQYLKAGDLVELGIDGLGESRQEVVTWESFASHAH
;
A
#
# COMPACT_ATOMS: atom_id res chain seq x y z
N MET A 1 12.89 -10.35 -5.58
CA MET A 1 12.14 -10.04 -6.85
C MET A 1 11.24 -8.84 -6.66
N LYS A 2 10.85 -8.16 -7.77
CA LYS A 2 9.89 -7.05 -7.75
C LYS A 2 8.70 -7.42 -8.64
N LEU A 3 7.58 -7.80 -8.01
CA LEU A 3 6.36 -8.19 -8.71
C LEU A 3 5.57 -6.96 -9.10
N ILE A 4 5.05 -6.94 -10.32
CA ILE A 4 4.16 -5.89 -10.85
C ILE A 4 2.91 -6.53 -11.46
N ARG A 5 1.82 -5.78 -11.56
CA ARG A 5 0.69 -6.11 -12.43
C ARG A 5 0.43 -4.94 -13.35
N PHE A 6 0.11 -5.21 -14.60
CA PHE A 6 0.04 -4.21 -15.66
C PHE A 6 -1.15 -4.44 -16.58
N GLY A 7 -1.63 -3.40 -17.21
CA GLY A 7 -2.77 -3.43 -18.13
C GLY A 7 -3.93 -2.54 -17.69
N GLU A 8 -5.07 -2.70 -18.34
CA GLU A 8 -6.28 -1.95 -18.03
C GLU A 8 -6.84 -2.32 -16.67
N VAL A 9 -7.62 -1.41 -16.08
CA VAL A 9 -8.27 -1.61 -14.79
C VAL A 9 -9.16 -2.87 -14.85
N ARG A 10 -8.98 -3.76 -13.88
CA ARG A 10 -9.67 -5.08 -13.77
C ARG A 10 -9.28 -6.10 -14.84
N GLN A 11 -8.28 -5.82 -15.66
CA GLN A 11 -7.74 -6.74 -16.67
C GLN A 11 -6.21 -6.85 -16.53
N GLU A 12 -5.70 -6.48 -15.37
CA GLU A 12 -4.27 -6.54 -15.10
C GLU A 12 -3.74 -7.98 -15.20
N ARG A 13 -2.51 -8.09 -15.67
CA ARG A 13 -1.75 -9.34 -15.80
C ARG A 13 -0.47 -9.29 -14.98
N PRO A 14 0.06 -10.45 -14.56
CA PRO A 14 1.28 -10.52 -13.77
C PRO A 14 2.51 -10.18 -14.62
N GLY A 15 3.42 -9.42 -14.04
CA GLY A 15 4.71 -9.07 -14.60
C GLY A 15 5.79 -9.01 -13.52
N VAL A 16 7.03 -8.86 -13.94
CA VAL A 16 8.18 -8.69 -13.06
C VAL A 16 8.99 -7.48 -13.52
N LEU A 17 9.38 -6.62 -12.58
CA LEU A 17 10.36 -5.57 -12.80
C LEU A 17 11.75 -6.15 -12.58
N MET A 18 12.55 -6.19 -13.64
CA MET A 18 13.89 -6.73 -13.66
C MET A 18 14.93 -5.76 -13.05
N LYS A 19 16.11 -6.26 -12.68
CA LYS A 19 17.18 -5.45 -12.09
C LYS A 19 17.70 -4.33 -13.01
N ASP A 20 17.61 -4.53 -14.33
CA ASP A 20 17.96 -3.53 -15.34
C ASP A 20 16.89 -2.47 -15.57
N GLY A 21 15.78 -2.49 -14.80
CA GLY A 21 14.64 -1.61 -14.93
C GLY A 21 13.64 -2.02 -16.02
N SER A 22 13.90 -3.06 -16.81
CA SER A 22 12.95 -3.56 -17.79
C SER A 22 11.79 -4.30 -17.10
N ARG A 23 10.61 -4.28 -17.74
CA ARG A 23 9.42 -4.99 -17.28
C ARG A 23 9.13 -6.16 -18.21
N ILE A 24 8.86 -7.33 -17.68
CA ILE A 24 8.50 -8.52 -18.45
C ILE A 24 7.12 -9.05 -18.07
N ASP A 25 6.39 -9.53 -19.06
CA ASP A 25 5.11 -10.23 -18.90
C ASP A 25 5.39 -11.68 -18.51
N VAL A 26 4.87 -12.09 -17.35
CA VAL A 26 5.00 -13.46 -16.86
C VAL A 26 3.67 -14.22 -16.88
N SER A 27 2.71 -13.79 -17.68
CA SER A 27 1.41 -14.49 -17.83
C SER A 27 1.58 -15.94 -18.29
N GLY A 28 2.67 -16.26 -19.01
CA GLY A 28 3.05 -17.62 -19.38
C GLY A 28 3.38 -18.53 -18.20
N PHE A 29 3.58 -17.98 -17.01
CA PHE A 29 3.71 -18.76 -15.77
C PHE A 29 2.37 -19.42 -15.36
N GLY A 30 1.22 -18.85 -15.78
CA GLY A 30 -0.10 -19.44 -15.61
C GLY A 30 -0.81 -19.12 -14.30
N SER A 31 -0.28 -18.21 -13.47
CA SER A 31 -0.91 -17.74 -12.24
C SER A 31 -0.73 -16.23 -12.09
N ASP A 32 -1.75 -15.55 -11.55
CA ASP A 32 -1.65 -14.16 -11.11
C ASP A 32 -1.29 -14.11 -9.61
N TYR A 33 -0.97 -12.94 -9.09
CA TYR A 33 -0.52 -12.74 -7.70
C TYR A 33 -1.70 -12.65 -6.72
N ASP A 34 -2.43 -13.74 -6.64
CA ASP A 34 -3.61 -13.95 -5.78
C ASP A 34 -3.28 -14.79 -4.53
N GLU A 35 -4.31 -15.11 -3.74
CA GLU A 35 -4.20 -15.94 -2.54
C GLU A 35 -3.61 -17.32 -2.87
N ALA A 36 -4.03 -17.95 -3.97
CA ALA A 36 -3.56 -19.27 -4.39
C ALA A 36 -2.08 -19.25 -4.77
N PHE A 37 -1.62 -18.21 -5.46
CA PHE A 37 -0.22 -18.01 -5.81
C PHE A 37 0.66 -17.93 -4.55
N PHE A 38 0.36 -17.02 -3.63
CA PHE A 38 1.16 -16.87 -2.42
C PHE A 38 1.09 -18.12 -1.55
N GLY A 39 -0.11 -18.68 -1.33
CA GLY A 39 -0.35 -19.82 -0.45
C GLY A 39 0.26 -21.13 -0.94
N SER A 40 0.49 -21.28 -2.24
CA SER A 40 1.08 -22.50 -2.83
C SER A 40 2.60 -22.44 -3.05
N GLY A 41 3.28 -21.42 -2.51
CA GLY A 41 4.72 -21.20 -2.73
C GLY A 41 5.03 -20.63 -4.12
N GLY A 42 4.11 -19.85 -4.70
CA GLY A 42 4.22 -19.26 -6.03
C GLY A 42 5.47 -18.41 -6.24
N LEU A 43 5.96 -17.71 -5.20
CA LEU A 43 7.21 -16.94 -5.29
C LEU A 43 8.41 -17.81 -5.66
N ALA A 44 8.59 -18.97 -5.01
CA ALA A 44 9.69 -19.89 -5.33
C ALA A 44 9.53 -20.50 -6.73
N LYS A 45 8.29 -20.90 -7.08
CA LYS A 45 7.98 -21.45 -8.41
C LYS A 45 8.21 -20.41 -9.52
N LEU A 46 7.83 -19.15 -9.30
CA LEU A 46 8.08 -18.06 -10.25
C LEU A 46 9.58 -17.79 -10.40
N CYS A 47 10.34 -17.82 -9.31
CA CYS A 47 11.79 -17.67 -9.36
C CYS A 47 12.42 -18.72 -10.31
N THR A 48 12.09 -20.00 -10.13
CA THR A 48 12.55 -21.08 -11.00
C THR A 48 12.08 -20.89 -12.46
N TRP A 49 10.85 -20.47 -12.67
CA TRP A 49 10.33 -20.20 -14.02
C TRP A 49 11.11 -19.06 -14.70
N LEU A 50 11.45 -18.01 -13.97
CA LEU A 50 12.22 -16.87 -14.48
C LEU A 50 13.63 -17.26 -14.92
N GLU A 51 14.29 -18.19 -14.25
CA GLU A 51 15.61 -18.69 -14.67
C GLU A 51 15.60 -19.25 -16.10
N ALA A 52 14.53 -19.92 -16.49
CA ALA A 52 14.39 -20.53 -17.80
C ALA A 52 13.75 -19.60 -18.85
N ASN A 53 12.90 -18.66 -18.47
CA ASN A 53 12.01 -17.97 -19.37
C ASN A 53 12.20 -16.44 -19.45
N ALA A 54 12.91 -15.81 -18.51
CA ALA A 54 13.00 -14.34 -18.45
C ALA A 54 13.61 -13.73 -19.72
N ALA A 55 14.55 -14.41 -20.38
CA ALA A 55 15.19 -13.93 -21.61
C ALA A 55 14.24 -13.85 -22.81
N SER A 56 13.25 -14.76 -22.89
CA SER A 56 12.27 -14.87 -23.97
C SER A 56 10.90 -14.27 -23.62
N ALA A 57 10.67 -13.91 -22.36
CA ALA A 57 9.41 -13.33 -21.92
C ALA A 57 9.11 -11.99 -22.63
N PRO A 58 7.86 -11.73 -23.02
CA PRO A 58 7.50 -10.48 -23.68
C PRO A 58 7.84 -9.26 -22.81
N ARG A 59 8.38 -8.21 -23.45
CA ARG A 59 8.69 -6.94 -22.78
C ARG A 59 7.45 -6.07 -22.68
N ILE A 60 7.28 -5.43 -21.53
CA ILE A 60 6.18 -4.48 -21.28
C ILE A 60 6.73 -3.07 -21.48
N ALA A 61 6.08 -2.29 -22.33
CA ALA A 61 6.48 -0.90 -22.55
C ALA A 61 6.35 -0.06 -21.27
N PRO A 62 7.27 0.88 -21.00
CA PRO A 62 7.23 1.72 -19.81
C PRO A 62 5.95 2.55 -19.65
N SER A 63 5.28 2.87 -20.78
CA SER A 63 4.02 3.64 -20.80
C SER A 63 2.79 2.82 -20.40
N VAL A 64 2.90 1.49 -20.29
CA VAL A 64 1.77 0.64 -19.89
C VAL A 64 1.46 0.89 -18.41
N ARG A 65 0.16 1.11 -18.12
CA ARG A 65 -0.34 1.31 -16.76
C ARG A 65 0.06 0.14 -15.84
N LEU A 66 0.49 0.47 -14.63
CA LEU A 66 0.63 -0.49 -13.53
C LEU A 66 -0.62 -0.45 -12.65
N GLY A 67 -1.17 -1.62 -12.37
CA GLY A 67 -2.18 -1.80 -11.33
C GLY A 67 -1.53 -2.08 -9.97
N SER A 68 -2.34 -2.39 -8.97
CA SER A 68 -1.84 -2.94 -7.71
C SER A 68 -0.98 -4.18 -8.01
N PRO A 69 0.19 -4.35 -7.36
CA PRO A 69 1.11 -5.46 -7.63
C PRO A 69 0.61 -6.81 -7.13
N ILE A 70 -0.54 -6.83 -6.46
CA ILE A 70 -1.25 -8.03 -6.02
C ILE A 70 -2.70 -7.96 -6.51
N CYS A 71 -3.34 -9.12 -6.68
CA CYS A 71 -4.78 -9.19 -6.85
C CYS A 71 -5.51 -8.64 -5.61
N ARG A 72 -6.81 -8.36 -5.75
CA ARG A 72 -7.60 -7.86 -4.63
C ARG A 72 -7.53 -8.82 -3.43
N PRO A 73 -7.00 -8.37 -2.28
CA PRO A 73 -6.84 -9.20 -1.08
C PRO A 73 -8.19 -9.52 -0.43
N SER A 74 -8.22 -10.46 0.50
CA SER A 74 -9.41 -10.71 1.33
C SER A 74 -9.71 -9.52 2.24
N LYS A 75 -8.65 -8.85 2.73
CA LYS A 75 -8.76 -7.66 3.58
C LYS A 75 -7.51 -6.77 3.47
N ILE A 76 -7.70 -5.48 3.77
CA ILE A 76 -6.65 -4.50 4.01
C ILE A 76 -6.79 -4.06 5.46
N VAL A 77 -5.89 -4.55 6.30
CA VAL A 77 -5.77 -4.17 7.71
C VAL A 77 -4.87 -2.95 7.80
N CYS A 78 -5.27 -1.95 8.57
CA CYS A 78 -4.48 -0.74 8.77
C CYS A 78 -4.21 -0.52 10.26
N ILE A 79 -3.07 0.11 10.55
CA ILE A 79 -2.63 0.40 11.92
C ILE A 79 -2.62 1.92 12.13
N GLY A 80 -3.43 2.37 13.08
CA GLY A 80 -3.45 3.78 13.50
C GLY A 80 -2.34 4.11 14.49
N LEU A 81 -1.86 5.37 14.45
CA LEU A 81 -0.95 5.95 15.46
C LEU A 81 0.34 5.15 15.69
N ASN A 82 0.95 4.62 14.63
CA ASN A 82 2.12 3.75 14.76
C ASN A 82 3.47 4.47 14.58
N PHE A 83 3.50 5.80 14.52
CA PHE A 83 4.75 6.56 14.40
C PHE A 83 4.92 7.55 15.56
N ARG A 84 6.11 7.59 16.15
CA ARG A 84 6.43 8.45 17.30
C ARG A 84 6.32 9.93 16.97
N ASP A 85 6.78 10.34 15.80
CA ASP A 85 6.69 11.72 15.30
C ASP A 85 5.24 12.14 15.05
N HIS A 86 4.37 11.26 14.52
CA HIS A 86 2.95 11.51 14.35
C HIS A 86 2.19 11.61 15.69
N ALA A 87 2.51 10.77 16.66
CA ALA A 87 1.95 10.86 18.01
C ALA A 87 2.32 12.20 18.68
N ALA A 88 3.58 12.65 18.52
CA ALA A 88 4.05 13.93 19.03
C ALA A 88 3.33 15.13 18.36
N GLU A 89 3.16 15.10 17.00
CA GLU A 89 2.41 16.12 16.26
C GLU A 89 0.96 16.24 16.75
N SER A 90 0.31 15.10 16.94
CA SER A 90 -1.09 15.02 17.38
C SER A 90 -1.29 15.22 18.88
N LYS A 91 -0.20 15.38 19.66
CA LYS A 91 -0.20 15.48 21.14
C LYS A 91 -0.93 14.30 21.80
N MET A 92 -0.88 13.12 21.19
CA MET A 92 -1.48 11.90 21.70
C MET A 92 -0.45 11.09 22.49
N GLU A 93 -0.91 10.40 23.52
CA GLU A 93 -0.08 9.39 24.20
C GLU A 93 0.24 8.24 23.24
N LEU A 94 1.43 7.66 23.40
CA LEU A 94 1.81 6.47 22.62
C LEU A 94 0.83 5.33 22.95
N PRO A 95 0.26 4.67 21.95
CA PRO A 95 -0.65 3.56 22.18
C PRO A 95 0.11 2.40 22.85
N LYS A 96 -0.57 1.68 23.74
CA LYS A 96 -0.01 0.51 24.44
C LYS A 96 -0.01 -0.73 23.55
N GLU A 97 -0.89 -0.76 22.55
CA GLU A 97 -1.02 -1.81 21.53
C GLU A 97 -1.44 -1.22 20.18
N PRO A 98 -1.21 -1.90 19.05
CA PRO A 98 -1.60 -1.44 17.73
C PRO A 98 -3.11 -1.17 17.62
N VAL A 99 -3.48 0.01 17.12
CA VAL A 99 -4.89 0.37 16.84
C VAL A 99 -5.26 -0.17 15.47
N ILE A 100 -6.12 -1.18 15.42
CA ILE A 100 -6.51 -1.88 14.19
C ILE A 100 -7.77 -1.25 13.59
N PHE A 101 -7.75 -0.99 12.28
CA PHE A 101 -8.93 -0.67 11.48
C PHE A 101 -8.79 -1.25 10.07
N PHE A 102 -9.78 -1.03 9.20
CA PHE A 102 -9.82 -1.62 7.87
C PHE A 102 -10.08 -0.58 6.79
N LYS A 103 -9.57 -0.87 5.59
CA LYS A 103 -10.06 -0.30 4.33
C LYS A 103 -10.84 -1.37 3.57
N SER A 104 -11.90 -0.94 2.87
CA SER A 104 -12.59 -1.83 1.93
C SER A 104 -11.63 -2.26 0.82
N THR A 105 -11.68 -3.51 0.42
CA THR A 105 -10.84 -4.00 -0.69
C THR A 105 -11.22 -3.38 -2.05
N THR A 106 -12.38 -2.72 -2.16
CA THR A 106 -12.77 -1.93 -3.32
C THR A 106 -12.03 -0.61 -3.43
N SER A 107 -11.37 -0.14 -2.37
CA SER A 107 -10.54 1.06 -2.40
C SER A 107 -9.17 0.85 -3.06
N LEU A 108 -8.77 -0.41 -3.31
CA LEU A 108 -7.49 -0.75 -3.93
C LEU A 108 -7.38 -0.17 -5.34
N ALA A 109 -6.27 0.50 -5.62
CA ALA A 109 -5.96 1.13 -6.89
C ALA A 109 -4.50 0.87 -7.30
N GLY A 110 -4.16 1.14 -8.54
CA GLY A 110 -2.79 1.15 -9.01
C GLY A 110 -2.00 2.34 -8.45
N PRO A 111 -0.66 2.27 -8.47
CA PRO A 111 0.20 3.29 -7.84
C PRO A 111 0.05 4.68 -8.45
N ASN A 112 -0.32 4.75 -9.73
CA ASN A 112 -0.43 6.01 -10.47
C ASN A 112 -1.85 6.25 -11.00
N ASP A 113 -2.84 5.56 -10.47
CA ASP A 113 -4.23 5.83 -10.77
C ASP A 113 -4.65 7.16 -10.12
N VAL A 114 -5.67 7.81 -10.68
CA VAL A 114 -6.17 9.07 -10.10
C VAL A 114 -6.78 8.84 -8.72
N LEU A 115 -6.60 9.82 -7.83
CA LEU A 115 -7.34 9.88 -6.58
C LEU A 115 -8.68 10.58 -6.83
N VAL A 116 -9.77 9.89 -6.59
CA VAL A 116 -11.12 10.43 -6.78
C VAL A 116 -11.65 10.97 -5.44
N ILE A 117 -11.91 12.28 -5.38
CA ILE A 117 -12.60 12.88 -4.24
C ILE A 117 -14.05 12.36 -4.21
N PRO A 118 -14.48 11.65 -3.15
CA PRO A 118 -15.84 11.12 -3.09
C PRO A 118 -16.88 12.24 -2.96
N ARG A 119 -18.11 11.96 -3.38
CA ARG A 119 -19.22 12.90 -3.21
C ARG A 119 -19.37 13.34 -1.75
N ASN A 120 -19.61 14.63 -1.53
CA ASN A 120 -19.74 15.24 -0.22
C ASN A 120 -18.49 15.21 0.67
N ALA A 121 -17.35 14.80 0.14
CA ALA A 121 -16.06 14.89 0.82
C ALA A 121 -15.63 16.36 0.98
N LYS A 122 -15.00 16.68 2.11
CA LYS A 122 -14.53 18.02 2.44
C LYS A 122 -13.09 18.07 2.94
N LYS A 123 -12.58 16.93 3.40
CA LYS A 123 -11.33 16.86 4.17
C LYS A 123 -10.49 15.66 3.74
N VAL A 124 -10.25 15.51 2.41
CA VAL A 124 -9.41 14.42 1.88
C VAL A 124 -7.96 14.70 2.22
N ASP A 125 -7.28 13.73 2.83
CA ASP A 125 -5.96 13.81 3.41
C ASP A 125 -5.08 12.66 2.93
N TRP A 126 -3.76 12.80 3.03
CA TRP A 126 -2.71 11.88 2.56
C TRP A 126 -2.00 11.21 3.72
N GLU A 127 -1.49 9.99 3.49
CA GLU A 127 -0.74 9.21 4.47
C GLU A 127 0.22 8.25 3.76
N VAL A 128 1.53 8.61 3.62
CA VAL A 128 2.51 7.65 3.11
C VAL A 128 2.74 6.54 4.13
N GLU A 129 2.66 5.29 3.68
CA GLU A 129 2.78 4.11 4.52
C GLU A 129 3.60 3.00 3.87
N LEU A 130 4.35 2.28 4.68
CA LEU A 130 4.80 0.94 4.34
C LEU A 130 3.62 -0.02 4.44
N ALA A 131 3.41 -0.87 3.45
CA ALA A 131 2.48 -1.98 3.55
C ALA A 131 3.20 -3.33 3.45
N VAL A 132 2.69 -4.31 4.18
CA VAL A 132 3.20 -5.68 4.26
C VAL A 132 2.20 -6.60 3.60
N VAL A 133 2.65 -7.46 2.68
CA VAL A 133 1.81 -8.49 2.05
C VAL A 133 2.10 -9.84 2.69
N ILE A 134 1.05 -10.52 3.13
CA ILE A 134 1.13 -11.83 3.76
C ILE A 134 1.36 -12.92 2.72
N GLY A 135 2.31 -13.81 2.99
CA GLY A 135 2.70 -14.89 2.08
C GLY A 135 2.18 -16.27 2.46
N LYS A 136 1.81 -16.46 3.72
CA LYS A 136 1.33 -17.73 4.26
C LYS A 136 0.20 -17.46 5.25
N ARG A 137 -0.76 -18.39 5.35
CA ARG A 137 -1.82 -18.29 6.36
C ARG A 137 -1.23 -18.13 7.75
N ALA A 138 -1.57 -17.04 8.45
CA ALA A 138 -1.07 -16.68 9.77
C ALA A 138 -2.23 -16.57 10.78
N LEU A 139 -2.13 -17.31 11.89
CA LEU A 139 -3.04 -17.29 13.03
C LEU A 139 -2.23 -17.63 14.28
N TYR A 140 -2.31 -16.80 15.31
CA TYR A 140 -1.56 -16.95 16.57
C TYR A 140 -0.05 -17.09 16.34
N VAL A 141 0.51 -16.28 15.45
CA VAL A 141 1.93 -16.31 15.10
C VAL A 141 2.74 -15.56 16.15
N SER A 142 3.82 -16.18 16.67
CA SER A 142 4.71 -15.48 17.59
C SER A 142 5.54 -14.41 16.86
N GLN A 143 5.96 -13.37 17.59
CA GLN A 143 6.71 -12.26 17.01
C GLN A 143 8.04 -12.71 16.38
N GLU A 144 8.71 -13.70 16.96
CA GLU A 144 9.98 -14.24 16.46
C GLU A 144 9.83 -14.90 15.09
N ARG A 145 8.64 -15.41 14.78
CA ARG A 145 8.34 -16.09 13.52
C ARG A 145 7.54 -15.26 12.54
N ALA A 146 7.11 -14.07 12.93
CA ALA A 146 6.18 -13.26 12.15
C ALA A 146 6.67 -12.95 10.73
N LEU A 147 7.96 -12.68 10.56
CA LEU A 147 8.55 -12.38 9.25
C LEU A 147 8.58 -13.59 8.30
N ASP A 148 8.49 -14.84 8.79
CA ASP A 148 8.37 -16.04 7.96
C ASP A 148 7.06 -16.09 7.16
N PHE A 149 6.08 -15.26 7.53
CA PHE A 149 4.75 -15.17 6.93
C PHE A 149 4.62 -14.02 5.93
N VAL A 150 5.65 -13.22 5.74
CA VAL A 150 5.67 -12.05 4.86
C VAL A 150 6.09 -12.46 3.44
N ALA A 151 5.27 -12.12 2.43
CA ALA A 151 5.60 -12.26 1.01
C ALA A 151 6.49 -11.12 0.51
N GLY A 152 6.32 -9.92 1.06
CA GLY A 152 7.07 -8.75 0.68
C GLY A 152 6.47 -7.45 1.20
N TYR A 153 7.05 -6.35 0.71
CA TYR A 153 6.77 -4.98 1.12
C TYR A 153 6.37 -4.15 -0.08
N VAL A 154 5.50 -3.17 0.14
CA VAL A 154 4.99 -2.31 -0.93
C VAL A 154 4.68 -0.91 -0.41
N LEU A 155 4.89 0.10 -1.26
CA LEU A 155 4.49 1.48 -0.99
C LEU A 155 2.96 1.60 -1.06
N HIS A 156 2.37 2.27 -0.09
CA HIS A 156 0.93 2.52 0.03
C HIS A 156 0.67 3.98 0.40
N ASN A 157 -0.49 4.49 0.00
CA ASN A 157 -1.03 5.75 0.52
C ASN A 157 -2.40 5.47 1.15
N ASP A 158 -2.51 5.62 2.47
CA ASP A 158 -3.77 5.42 3.20
C ASP A 158 -4.63 6.69 3.17
N TYR A 159 -5.12 7.07 1.97
CA TYR A 159 -5.98 8.22 1.81
C TYR A 159 -7.18 8.19 2.76
N SER A 160 -7.48 9.36 3.32
CA SER A 160 -8.46 9.52 4.39
C SER A 160 -9.39 10.70 4.10
N GLU A 161 -10.68 10.51 4.20
CA GLU A 161 -11.63 11.62 4.30
C GLU A 161 -11.95 11.85 5.77
N ARG A 162 -11.35 12.88 6.36
CA ARG A 162 -11.36 13.11 7.81
C ARG A 162 -12.74 13.41 8.38
N SER A 163 -13.62 14.09 7.61
CA SER A 163 -14.98 14.33 8.10
C SER A 163 -15.81 13.05 8.16
N PHE A 164 -15.61 12.13 7.21
CA PHE A 164 -16.28 10.81 7.27
C PHE A 164 -15.70 9.95 8.39
N GLN A 165 -14.39 10.02 8.59
CA GLN A 165 -13.67 9.27 9.61
C GLN A 165 -14.07 9.66 11.03
N LEU A 166 -14.13 10.99 11.33
CA LEU A 166 -14.19 11.51 12.70
C LEU A 166 -15.53 12.12 13.06
N GLU A 167 -16.26 12.73 12.10
CA GLU A 167 -17.45 13.52 12.38
C GLU A 167 -18.76 12.76 12.11
N ARG A 168 -18.69 11.49 11.69
CA ARG A 168 -19.84 10.68 11.31
C ARG A 168 -19.94 9.39 12.13
N GLY A 169 -19.92 9.51 13.46
CA GLY A 169 -20.10 8.41 14.40
C GLY A 169 -18.85 7.61 14.72
N GLY A 170 -17.64 8.15 14.42
CA GLY A 170 -16.37 7.61 14.91
C GLY A 170 -15.92 6.26 14.29
N GLN A 171 -16.60 5.78 13.25
CA GLN A 171 -16.16 4.55 12.54
C GLN A 171 -15.20 4.93 11.41
N TRP A 172 -13.91 4.71 11.64
CA TRP A 172 -12.83 5.14 10.74
C TRP A 172 -12.97 4.59 9.32
N VAL A 173 -13.49 3.38 9.17
CA VAL A 173 -13.69 2.72 7.88
C VAL A 173 -14.45 3.59 6.87
N LYS A 174 -15.37 4.45 7.31
CA LYS A 174 -16.13 5.36 6.44
C LYS A 174 -15.24 6.39 5.74
N GLY A 175 -14.20 6.87 6.41
CA GLY A 175 -13.25 7.83 5.85
C GLY A 175 -12.09 7.19 5.09
N LYS A 176 -11.92 5.88 5.22
CA LYS A 176 -10.77 5.13 4.71
C LYS A 176 -11.07 4.28 3.47
N SER A 177 -12.33 4.10 3.08
CA SER A 177 -12.75 3.04 2.16
C SER A 177 -13.39 3.52 0.86
N ALA A 178 -13.29 4.81 0.52
CA ALA A 178 -13.73 5.27 -0.80
C ALA A 178 -12.89 4.63 -1.91
N ASP A 179 -13.48 4.46 -3.09
CA ASP A 179 -12.76 3.96 -4.26
C ASP A 179 -11.50 4.80 -4.51
N THR A 180 -10.42 4.17 -4.95
CA THR A 180 -9.09 4.78 -5.16
C THR A 180 -8.33 5.23 -3.91
N PHE A 181 -8.85 5.01 -2.69
CA PHE A 181 -8.22 5.45 -1.44
C PHE A 181 -7.08 4.54 -0.94
N ALA A 182 -6.77 3.46 -1.64
CA ALA A 182 -5.65 2.56 -1.34
C ALA A 182 -4.78 2.29 -2.57
N PRO A 183 -4.11 3.32 -3.15
CA PRO A 183 -3.12 3.07 -4.19
C PRO A 183 -1.96 2.27 -3.62
N LEU A 184 -1.62 1.16 -4.29
CA LEU A 184 -0.61 0.20 -3.86
C LEU A 184 0.39 -0.04 -5.00
N GLY A 185 1.68 0.01 -4.74
CA GLY A 185 2.74 -0.19 -5.73
C GLY A 185 3.80 0.91 -5.73
N PRO A 186 4.71 0.95 -6.74
CA PRO A 186 4.60 0.37 -8.09
C PRO A 186 4.91 -1.13 -8.20
N PHE A 187 5.49 -1.74 -7.20
CA PHE A 187 5.79 -3.17 -7.17
C PHE A 187 5.73 -3.71 -5.73
N LEU A 188 5.55 -5.01 -5.60
CA LEU A 188 5.80 -5.75 -4.37
C LEU A 188 7.26 -6.21 -4.40
N ALA A 189 8.08 -5.72 -3.47
CA ALA A 189 9.45 -6.18 -3.25
C ALA A 189 9.47 -7.37 -2.30
N THR A 190 10.00 -8.51 -2.73
CA THR A 190 10.20 -9.67 -1.85
C THR A 190 11.23 -9.37 -0.76
N PRO A 191 11.26 -10.09 0.39
CA PRO A 191 12.12 -9.74 1.53
C PRO A 191 13.62 -9.69 1.21
N ASP A 192 14.09 -10.44 0.21
CA ASP A 192 15.47 -10.42 -0.26
C ASP A 192 15.89 -9.09 -0.94
N GLU A 193 14.93 -8.31 -1.43
CA GLU A 193 15.18 -6.98 -2.01
C GLU A 193 15.32 -5.89 -0.92
N ILE A 194 14.79 -6.12 0.29
CA ILE A 194 14.74 -5.15 1.39
C ILE A 194 15.55 -5.67 2.58
N ARG A 195 16.80 -5.22 2.69
CA ARG A 195 17.72 -5.71 3.73
C ARG A 195 17.32 -5.34 5.15
N ASN A 196 16.77 -4.15 5.33
CA ASN A 196 16.35 -3.63 6.64
C ASN A 196 15.06 -2.83 6.51
N VAL A 197 13.94 -3.46 6.79
CA VAL A 197 12.62 -2.82 6.73
C VAL A 197 12.40 -1.77 7.82
N SER A 198 13.20 -1.80 8.89
CA SER A 198 13.09 -0.86 10.03
C SER A 198 13.95 0.40 9.87
N GLY A 199 14.44 0.72 8.67
CA GLY A 199 15.31 1.87 8.44
C GLY A 199 15.12 2.53 7.07
N LEU A 200 13.96 2.36 6.44
CA LEU A 200 13.67 2.92 5.12
C LEU A 200 13.25 4.39 5.25
N ALA A 201 13.89 5.28 4.49
CA ALA A 201 13.40 6.65 4.36
C ALA A 201 12.08 6.66 3.59
N MET A 202 11.16 7.53 4.01
CA MET A 202 9.84 7.67 3.41
C MET A 202 9.43 9.14 3.33
N TRP A 203 8.79 9.51 2.23
CA TRP A 203 8.43 10.89 1.97
C TRP A 203 7.12 11.00 1.20
N LEU A 204 6.44 12.16 1.34
CA LEU A 204 5.30 12.54 0.53
C LEU A 204 5.33 14.03 0.25
N LYS A 205 4.96 14.41 -0.98
CA LYS A 205 4.81 15.79 -1.45
C LYS A 205 3.40 16.03 -1.98
N VAL A 206 2.92 17.24 -1.79
CA VAL A 206 1.71 17.74 -2.46
C VAL A 206 2.09 18.98 -3.25
N ASN A 207 1.88 18.94 -4.57
CA ASN A 207 2.25 20.01 -5.50
C ASN A 207 3.74 20.40 -5.37
N GLY A 208 4.62 19.41 -5.25
CA GLY A 208 6.05 19.59 -5.07
C GLY A 208 6.51 20.03 -3.67
N ALA A 209 5.58 20.45 -2.79
CA ALA A 209 5.91 20.82 -1.41
C ALA A 209 5.96 19.58 -0.52
N THR A 210 7.09 19.34 0.16
CA THR A 210 7.24 18.22 1.11
C THR A 210 6.26 18.37 2.27
N ARG A 211 5.48 17.33 2.50
CA ARG A 211 4.50 17.23 3.59
C ARG A 211 4.93 16.22 4.65
N GLN A 212 5.36 15.05 4.21
CA GLN A 212 5.88 14.02 5.11
C GLN A 212 7.33 13.72 4.73
N ASN A 213 8.19 13.55 5.73
CA ASN A 213 9.59 13.15 5.56
C ASN A 213 10.04 12.48 6.86
N SER A 214 10.17 11.16 6.84
CA SER A 214 10.43 10.36 8.03
C SER A 214 11.15 9.05 7.66
N SER A 215 11.13 8.09 8.57
CA SER A 215 11.68 6.76 8.36
C SER A 215 10.86 5.71 9.09
N THR A 216 10.82 4.49 8.56
CA THR A 216 10.24 3.33 9.25
C THR A 216 10.90 3.03 10.61
N ALA A 217 12.08 3.60 10.89
CA ALA A 217 12.70 3.56 12.21
C ALA A 217 11.89 4.27 13.31
N ASN A 218 10.98 5.17 12.91
CA ASN A 218 10.09 5.88 13.83
C ASN A 218 8.81 5.09 14.19
N MET A 219 8.61 3.90 13.64
CA MET A 219 7.51 3.03 14.03
C MET A 219 7.57 2.74 15.55
N ILE A 220 6.40 2.73 16.18
CA ILE A 220 6.21 2.32 17.57
C ILE A 220 6.24 0.79 17.66
N PHE A 221 5.46 0.14 16.79
CA PHE A 221 5.39 -1.31 16.63
C PHE A 221 5.97 -1.67 15.27
N ASP A 222 6.99 -2.51 15.24
CA ASP A 222 7.63 -2.98 14.02
C ASP A 222 6.77 -4.01 13.26
N VAL A 223 7.18 -4.37 12.05
CA VAL A 223 6.44 -5.31 11.20
C VAL A 223 6.20 -6.66 11.89
N ALA A 224 7.19 -7.18 12.62
CA ALA A 224 7.05 -8.47 13.31
C ALA A 224 5.97 -8.39 14.40
N THR A 225 6.00 -7.33 15.19
CA THR A 225 4.96 -7.05 16.20
C THR A 225 3.58 -6.94 15.56
N LEU A 226 3.45 -6.21 14.44
CA LEU A 226 2.16 -6.01 13.79
C LEU A 226 1.58 -7.31 13.23
N VAL A 227 2.37 -8.13 12.54
CA VAL A 227 1.91 -9.42 12.02
C VAL A 227 1.49 -10.36 13.15
N SER A 228 2.31 -10.44 14.21
CA SER A 228 1.99 -11.23 15.40
C SER A 228 0.68 -10.76 16.02
N HIS A 229 0.57 -9.48 16.36
CA HIS A 229 -0.58 -8.89 17.04
C HIS A 229 -1.88 -9.05 16.23
N VAL A 230 -1.88 -8.71 14.94
CA VAL A 230 -3.08 -8.86 14.11
C VAL A 230 -3.51 -10.33 14.02
N SER A 231 -2.55 -11.26 13.97
CA SER A 231 -2.84 -12.70 13.92
C SER A 231 -3.47 -13.28 15.20
N GLU A 232 -3.46 -12.54 16.30
CA GLU A 232 -4.16 -12.92 17.54
C GLU A 232 -5.67 -12.79 17.40
N PHE A 233 -6.15 -11.81 16.63
CA PHE A 233 -7.57 -11.47 16.53
C PHE A 233 -8.23 -12.05 15.30
N MET A 234 -7.47 -12.31 14.25
CA MET A 234 -8.01 -12.79 12.97
C MET A 234 -6.99 -13.57 12.16
N THR A 235 -7.46 -14.53 11.39
CA THR A 235 -6.62 -15.20 10.40
C THR A 235 -6.22 -14.22 9.31
N LEU A 236 -4.91 -14.08 9.07
CA LEU A 236 -4.38 -13.45 7.88
C LEU A 236 -4.22 -14.51 6.79
N LEU A 237 -4.73 -14.23 5.60
CA LEU A 237 -4.63 -15.09 4.43
C LEU A 237 -3.47 -14.64 3.51
N PRO A 238 -2.92 -15.54 2.69
CA PRO A 238 -1.93 -15.15 1.69
C PRO A 238 -2.50 -14.07 0.76
N GLY A 239 -1.71 -13.03 0.50
CA GLY A 239 -2.16 -11.85 -0.26
C GLY A 239 -2.83 -10.75 0.57
N ASP A 240 -3.21 -10.98 1.83
CA ASP A 240 -3.71 -9.92 2.71
C ASP A 240 -2.65 -8.84 2.94
N VAL A 241 -3.12 -7.61 3.16
CA VAL A 241 -2.27 -6.44 3.34
C VAL A 241 -2.40 -5.92 4.77
N ILE A 242 -1.25 -5.60 5.39
CA ILE A 242 -1.18 -4.81 6.62
C ILE A 242 -0.50 -3.48 6.27
N SER A 243 -1.22 -2.36 6.37
CA SER A 243 -0.69 -1.02 6.25
C SER A 243 -0.24 -0.52 7.62
N THR A 244 1.01 -0.07 7.74
CA THR A 244 1.72 -0.03 9.03
C THR A 244 1.60 1.28 9.79
N GLY A 245 0.83 2.24 9.27
CA GLY A 245 0.69 3.58 9.83
C GLY A 245 1.59 4.60 9.12
N THR A 246 1.26 5.87 9.33
CA THR A 246 1.88 7.02 8.67
C THR A 246 2.68 7.88 9.65
N PRO A 247 3.77 8.53 9.21
CA PRO A 247 4.51 9.51 10.01
C PRO A 247 3.80 10.87 10.09
N ALA A 248 4.37 11.81 10.85
CA ALA A 248 3.94 13.22 10.93
C ALA A 248 3.87 13.88 9.54
N GLY A 249 3.10 14.96 9.45
CA GLY A 249 2.94 15.77 8.24
C GLY A 249 1.65 15.51 7.48
N VAL A 250 0.67 14.84 8.08
CA VAL A 250 -0.68 14.69 7.54
C VAL A 250 -1.40 16.05 7.52
N GLY A 251 -2.29 16.24 6.56
CA GLY A 251 -3.00 17.52 6.40
C GLY A 251 -3.85 17.92 7.60
N LEU A 252 -4.43 16.96 8.29
CA LEU A 252 -5.19 17.18 9.54
C LEU A 252 -4.31 17.77 10.65
N GLY A 253 -3.03 17.38 10.73
CA GLY A 253 -2.08 17.84 11.76
C GLY A 253 -1.52 19.24 11.51
N MET A 254 -1.75 19.82 10.34
CA MET A 254 -1.25 21.16 10.00
C MET A 254 -2.01 22.28 10.71
N ASN A 255 -1.38 23.43 10.87
CA ASN A 255 -2.00 24.62 11.44
C ASN A 255 -1.92 25.82 10.48
N PRO A 256 -3.01 26.22 9.80
CA PRO A 256 -4.34 25.55 9.80
C PRO A 256 -4.31 24.20 9.03
N PRO A 257 -5.27 23.28 9.31
CA PRO A 257 -5.39 22.02 8.57
C PRO A 257 -5.51 22.24 7.05
N GLN A 258 -4.87 21.36 6.27
CA GLN A 258 -4.88 21.41 4.81
C GLN A 258 -5.41 20.09 4.24
N TYR A 259 -6.19 20.17 3.17
CA TYR A 259 -6.81 19.03 2.53
C TYR A 259 -6.68 19.12 1.01
N LEU A 260 -6.69 17.97 0.35
CA LEU A 260 -6.57 17.85 -1.10
C LEU A 260 -7.78 18.42 -1.84
N LYS A 261 -7.49 18.96 -3.01
CA LYS A 261 -8.46 19.52 -3.96
C LYS A 261 -8.24 18.91 -5.33
N ALA A 262 -9.25 18.93 -6.17
CA ALA A 262 -9.09 18.57 -7.57
C ALA A 262 -8.01 19.43 -8.25
N GLY A 263 -7.16 18.79 -9.04
CA GLY A 263 -5.98 19.37 -9.67
C GLY A 263 -4.70 19.29 -8.81
N ASP A 264 -4.78 18.90 -7.54
CA ASP A 264 -3.58 18.64 -6.75
C ASP A 264 -2.85 17.40 -7.26
N LEU A 265 -1.54 17.39 -7.06
CA LEU A 265 -0.66 16.27 -7.36
C LEU A 265 -0.02 15.76 -6.08
N VAL A 266 -0.21 14.48 -5.80
CA VAL A 266 0.42 13.78 -4.67
C VAL A 266 1.52 12.87 -5.19
N GLU A 267 2.73 13.03 -4.67
CA GLU A 267 3.90 12.21 -4.99
C GLU A 267 4.47 11.65 -3.70
N LEU A 268 4.80 10.37 -3.68
CA LEU A 268 5.32 9.71 -2.49
C LEU A 268 6.28 8.59 -2.84
N GLY A 269 7.15 8.24 -1.90
CA GLY A 269 8.13 7.19 -2.08
C GLY A 269 8.66 6.63 -0.78
N ILE A 270 9.16 5.40 -0.86
CA ILE A 270 9.90 4.72 0.22
C ILE A 270 11.14 4.08 -0.41
N ASP A 271 12.26 4.22 0.26
CA ASP A 271 13.53 3.63 -0.18
C ASP A 271 13.39 2.14 -0.50
N GLY A 272 13.83 1.74 -1.69
CA GLY A 272 13.75 0.36 -2.15
C GLY A 272 12.38 -0.11 -2.65
N LEU A 273 11.30 0.69 -2.42
CA LEU A 273 9.92 0.36 -2.82
C LEU A 273 9.41 1.20 -3.99
N GLY A 274 10.23 2.14 -4.48
CA GLY A 274 9.88 2.99 -5.62
C GLY A 274 9.05 4.20 -5.22
N GLU A 275 8.42 4.80 -6.25
CA GLU A 275 7.65 6.03 -6.13
C GLU A 275 6.27 5.87 -6.77
N SER A 276 5.34 6.67 -6.33
CA SER A 276 3.95 6.66 -6.76
C SER A 276 3.46 8.10 -6.90
N ARG A 277 2.52 8.33 -7.84
CA ARG A 277 2.04 9.65 -8.19
C ARG A 277 0.56 9.62 -8.52
N GLN A 278 -0.27 10.36 -7.78
CA GLN A 278 -1.70 10.45 -8.02
C GLN A 278 -2.11 11.89 -8.34
N GLU A 279 -2.82 12.07 -9.44
CA GLU A 279 -3.58 13.30 -9.72
C GLU A 279 -4.93 13.22 -9.02
N VAL A 280 -5.32 14.31 -8.37
CA VAL A 280 -6.58 14.40 -7.62
C VAL A 280 -7.69 14.92 -8.54
N VAL A 281 -8.79 14.18 -8.66
CA VAL A 281 -9.93 14.54 -9.50
C VAL A 281 -11.23 14.54 -8.71
N THR A 282 -12.26 15.24 -9.20
CA THR A 282 -13.60 15.14 -8.61
C THR A 282 -14.32 13.88 -9.07
N TRP A 283 -15.30 13.43 -8.31
CA TRP A 283 -16.20 12.34 -8.72
C TRP A 283 -16.87 12.63 -10.06
N GLU A 284 -17.34 13.87 -10.26
CA GLU A 284 -18.05 14.28 -11.47
C GLU A 284 -17.16 14.17 -12.72
N SER A 285 -15.91 14.63 -12.63
CA SER A 285 -14.93 14.51 -13.70
C SER A 285 -14.60 13.04 -13.98
N PHE A 286 -14.39 12.23 -12.95
CA PHE A 286 -14.08 10.81 -13.10
C PHE A 286 -15.25 10.05 -13.77
N ALA A 287 -16.48 10.24 -13.29
CA ALA A 287 -17.66 9.55 -13.78
C ALA A 287 -17.98 9.89 -15.24
N SER A 288 -17.65 11.08 -15.72
CA SER A 288 -17.86 11.46 -17.12
C SER A 288 -16.94 10.74 -18.13
N HIS A 289 -15.84 10.12 -17.65
CA HIS A 289 -14.88 9.37 -18.47
C HIS A 289 -14.98 7.85 -18.29
N ALA A 290 -15.84 7.38 -17.35
CA ALA A 290 -15.99 5.96 -16.99
C ALA A 290 -17.13 5.24 -17.74
N HIS A 291 -17.73 5.90 -18.74
CA HIS A 291 -18.84 5.37 -19.56
C HIS A 291 -18.46 5.19 -21.03
#